data_16898c9f7f377a0a9a75049e97d99ce2
#
_entry.id   16898c9f7f377a0a9a75049e97d99ce2
#
_cell.length_a   1.000
_cell.length_b   1.000
_cell.length_c   1.000
_cell.angle_alpha   90.00
_cell.angle_beta   90.00
_cell.angle_gamma   90.00
#
_symmetry.space_group_name_H-M   'P 1'
#
loop_
_entity.id
_entity.type
_entity.pdbx_description
1 polymer ?
#
loop_
_entity_poly.entity_id
_entity_poly.type
_entity_poly.pdbx_seq_one_letter_code
_entity_poly.pdbx_strand_id
1 'polypeptide(L)'
;MSKSGFFLKTLSITGALLVFASVSLYAASQVDSVDNRWLPVPDKLPMPLLCERRVSPIPQYSIPVAAHHPTGLTGIDVSHYQGNIEWSDVAGDANVRFAYVKATEASTLRDSHLERNLRGARAAGIPVGVYHFFSPTAPVSEQLCNFLGSVRPQDTDLIPIIDVEKRGRAPLATFNSRLRTFLQQVEEAYGVKPVIYTGMNFYNRYLVGQFTQYKFMIASYSEDIPQLLDEPRMVLWQFTAEGSVAGVRTHVDRSRFMDRYTLSDILLRH
;
A
#
# COMPACT_ATOMS: atom_id res chain seq x y z
N MET A 1 60.08 20.66 1.21
CA MET A 1 58.88 21.41 1.63
C MET A 1 57.82 21.23 0.57
N SER A 2 56.89 20.32 0.76
CA SER A 2 55.71 20.16 -0.11
C SER A 2 54.55 19.73 0.78
N LYS A 3 53.49 20.56 0.84
CA LYS A 3 52.30 20.34 1.64
C LYS A 3 51.33 19.47 0.80
N SER A 4 51.09 18.25 1.24
CA SER A 4 50.07 17.39 0.73
C SER A 4 48.72 17.80 1.30
N GLY A 5 47.79 18.28 0.47
CA GLY A 5 46.43 18.62 0.85
C GLY A 5 45.53 17.38 0.76
N PHE A 6 44.94 17.04 1.88
CA PHE A 6 43.91 15.97 1.99
C PHE A 6 42.58 16.56 1.55
N PHE A 7 42.08 16.10 0.40
CA PHE A 7 40.72 16.41 -0.03
C PHE A 7 39.74 15.41 0.62
N LEU A 8 39.01 15.88 1.62
CA LEU A 8 37.79 15.15 2.09
C LEU A 8 36.72 15.27 1.03
N LYS A 9 36.35 14.15 0.44
CA LYS A 9 35.11 14.02 -0.34
C LYS A 9 33.95 13.84 0.65
N THR A 10 33.23 14.92 0.92
CA THR A 10 31.91 14.84 1.52
C THR A 10 30.94 14.25 0.51
N LEU A 11 30.52 13.00 0.71
CA LEU A 11 29.37 12.40 0.00
C LEU A 11 28.10 13.07 0.53
N SER A 12 27.44 13.81 -0.35
CA SER A 12 26.14 14.41 -0.09
C SER A 12 25.06 13.34 -0.14
N ILE A 13 24.55 12.90 1.02
CA ILE A 13 23.36 12.05 1.15
C ILE A 13 22.14 12.98 1.15
N THR A 14 21.75 13.50 0.00
CA THR A 14 20.58 14.39 -0.13
C THR A 14 19.69 14.09 -1.36
N GLY A 15 19.76 12.89 -1.93
CA GLY A 15 19.00 12.56 -3.14
C GLY A 15 17.67 11.81 -2.91
N ALA A 16 17.59 10.95 -1.91
CA ALA A 16 16.47 9.99 -1.79
C ALA A 16 15.24 10.49 -1.01
N LEU A 17 15.37 11.55 -0.20
CA LEU A 17 14.25 12.09 0.59
C LEU A 17 13.36 13.09 -0.15
N LEU A 18 13.73 13.54 -1.34
CA LEU A 18 13.03 14.62 -2.06
C LEU A 18 11.93 14.13 -3.04
N VAL A 19 11.94 12.86 -3.45
CA VAL A 19 10.96 12.38 -4.43
C VAL A 19 9.60 12.09 -3.78
N PHE A 20 9.56 11.63 -2.53
CA PHE A 20 8.30 11.44 -1.80
C PHE A 20 7.72 12.73 -1.21
N ALA A 21 8.54 13.75 -0.94
CA ALA A 21 8.08 15.02 -0.40
C ALA A 21 7.44 15.94 -1.45
N SER A 22 7.81 15.85 -2.72
CA SER A 22 7.36 16.78 -3.76
C SER A 22 5.93 16.51 -4.25
N VAL A 23 5.44 15.27 -4.18
CA VAL A 23 4.07 14.93 -4.59
C VAL A 23 3.05 15.28 -3.50
N SER A 24 3.45 15.25 -2.24
CA SER A 24 2.60 15.63 -1.11
C SER A 24 2.34 17.13 -0.99
N LEU A 25 3.19 17.99 -1.52
CA LEU A 25 3.02 19.44 -1.44
C LEU A 25 1.97 20.00 -2.42
N TYR A 26 1.76 19.35 -3.57
CA TYR A 26 0.78 19.85 -4.54
C TYR A 26 -0.68 19.54 -4.16
N ALA A 27 -0.92 18.44 -3.45
CA ALA A 27 -2.26 18.11 -2.95
C ALA A 27 -2.62 18.86 -1.64
N ALA A 28 -1.62 19.32 -0.90
CA ALA A 28 -1.84 20.01 0.38
C ALA A 28 -2.25 21.48 0.25
N SER A 29 -2.10 22.11 -0.92
CA SER A 29 -2.38 23.54 -1.11
C SER A 29 -3.84 23.87 -1.46
N GLN A 30 -4.73 22.86 -1.60
CA GLN A 30 -6.13 23.08 -1.99
C GLN A 30 -7.17 22.72 -0.91
N VAL A 31 -6.77 22.39 0.31
CA VAL A 31 -7.72 21.96 1.38
C VAL A 31 -7.48 22.70 2.69
N ASP A 32 -7.38 24.05 2.65
CA ASP A 32 -7.20 24.85 3.85
C ASP A 32 -8.44 25.63 4.30
N SER A 33 -9.65 25.04 4.18
CA SER A 33 -10.85 25.65 4.77
C SER A 33 -11.89 24.66 5.30
N VAL A 34 -11.50 23.48 5.82
CA VAL A 34 -12.44 22.59 6.50
C VAL A 34 -12.30 22.75 8.01
N ASP A 35 -13.40 23.18 8.63
CA ASP A 35 -13.63 23.32 10.05
C ASP A 35 -13.04 22.14 10.87
N ASN A 36 -12.02 22.43 11.67
CA ASN A 36 -11.20 21.47 12.43
C ASN A 36 -11.93 20.86 13.65
N ARG A 37 -13.24 20.73 13.62
CA ARG A 37 -13.98 20.03 14.67
C ARG A 37 -13.86 18.53 14.51
N TRP A 38 -12.99 17.93 15.29
CA TRP A 38 -12.81 16.49 15.41
C TRP A 38 -14.01 15.85 16.10
N LEU A 39 -15.09 15.62 15.37
CA LEU A 39 -16.22 14.87 15.89
C LEU A 39 -15.84 13.39 16.05
N PRO A 40 -16.28 12.70 17.11
CA PRO A 40 -16.12 11.27 17.23
C PRO A 40 -16.79 10.58 16.03
N VAL A 41 -16.07 9.66 15.39
CA VAL A 41 -16.62 8.84 14.31
C VAL A 41 -17.42 7.72 14.95
N PRO A 42 -18.68 7.48 14.58
CA PRO A 42 -19.45 6.35 15.10
C PRO A 42 -18.80 5.03 14.74
N ASP A 43 -18.89 4.04 15.62
CA ASP A 43 -18.30 2.70 15.44
C ASP A 43 -18.78 1.99 14.17
N LYS A 44 -19.98 2.33 13.71
CA LYS A 44 -20.51 1.90 12.41
C LYS A 44 -21.03 3.11 11.65
N LEU A 45 -20.39 3.39 10.52
CA LEU A 45 -20.98 4.29 9.54
C LEU A 45 -21.98 3.48 8.71
N PRO A 46 -23.21 4.01 8.51
CA PRO A 46 -24.07 3.40 7.48
C PRO A 46 -23.30 3.45 6.16
N MET A 47 -23.14 2.30 5.52
CA MET A 47 -22.59 2.28 4.16
C MET A 47 -23.42 3.26 3.34
N PRO A 48 -22.81 4.26 2.71
CA PRO A 48 -23.57 5.18 1.89
C PRO A 48 -24.27 4.38 0.82
N LEU A 49 -25.60 4.43 0.80
CA LEU A 49 -26.46 3.76 -0.19
C LEU A 49 -26.14 4.13 -1.65
N LEU A 50 -25.19 5.04 -1.86
CA LEU A 50 -24.87 5.67 -3.14
C LEU A 50 -23.36 5.80 -3.38
N CYS A 51 -22.58 4.77 -3.07
CA CYS A 51 -21.24 4.68 -3.68
C CYS A 51 -21.44 4.25 -5.14
N GLU A 52 -21.56 5.23 -6.04
CA GLU A 52 -21.68 4.95 -7.48
C GLU A 52 -20.44 4.18 -7.96
N ARG A 53 -20.69 3.03 -8.59
CA ARG A 53 -19.64 2.24 -9.21
C ARG A 53 -19.03 2.99 -10.38
N ARG A 54 -17.72 3.24 -10.32
CA ARG A 54 -16.98 3.96 -11.35
C ARG A 54 -16.20 3.06 -12.29
N VAL A 55 -16.36 1.72 -12.18
CA VAL A 55 -15.51 0.76 -12.90
C VAL A 55 -16.33 -0.32 -13.58
N SER A 56 -15.97 -0.62 -14.84
CA SER A 56 -16.45 -1.82 -15.52
C SER A 56 -15.86 -3.09 -14.88
N PRO A 57 -16.60 -4.22 -14.90
CA PRO A 57 -16.08 -5.48 -14.38
C PRO A 57 -14.74 -5.86 -15.03
N ILE A 58 -13.77 -6.26 -14.20
CA ILE A 58 -12.50 -6.81 -14.68
C ILE A 58 -12.72 -8.31 -14.92
N PRO A 59 -12.29 -8.86 -16.07
CA PRO A 59 -12.42 -10.29 -16.33
C PRO A 59 -11.77 -11.12 -15.24
N GLN A 60 -12.42 -12.20 -14.82
CA GLN A 60 -11.83 -13.15 -13.89
C GLN A 60 -10.89 -14.10 -14.65
N TYR A 61 -9.69 -14.29 -14.12
CA TYR A 61 -8.73 -15.25 -14.60
C TYR A 61 -8.48 -16.29 -13.52
N SER A 62 -8.33 -17.56 -13.91
CA SER A 62 -7.93 -18.61 -12.98
C SER A 62 -6.45 -18.45 -12.65
N ILE A 63 -6.13 -18.27 -11.37
CA ILE A 63 -4.75 -18.27 -10.90
C ILE A 63 -4.32 -19.72 -10.72
N PRO A 64 -3.26 -20.19 -11.38
CA PRO A 64 -2.68 -21.49 -11.07
C PRO A 64 -2.16 -21.45 -9.62
N VAL A 65 -2.73 -22.25 -8.74
CA VAL A 65 -2.18 -22.45 -7.40
C VAL A 65 -0.92 -23.31 -7.56
N ALA A 66 0.22 -22.66 -7.74
CA ALA A 66 1.50 -23.36 -7.73
C ALA A 66 1.82 -23.76 -6.29
N ALA A 67 1.78 -25.07 -6.02
CA ALA A 67 2.25 -25.67 -4.79
C ALA A 67 3.78 -25.50 -4.69
N HIS A 68 4.28 -25.12 -3.52
CA HIS A 68 5.68 -24.93 -3.15
C HIS A 68 6.39 -23.72 -3.77
N HIS A 69 6.57 -22.69 -2.95
CA HIS A 69 7.37 -21.52 -3.30
C HIS A 69 8.73 -21.57 -2.60
N PRO A 70 9.85 -21.51 -3.35
CA PRO A 70 11.16 -21.34 -2.75
C PRO A 70 11.25 -20.02 -2.00
N THR A 71 12.07 -19.97 -0.96
CA THR A 71 12.47 -18.74 -0.26
C THR A 71 13.05 -17.74 -1.27
N GLY A 72 12.57 -16.51 -1.25
CA GLY A 72 13.06 -15.44 -2.13
C GLY A 72 12.05 -14.85 -3.11
N LEU A 73 10.80 -15.32 -3.09
CA LEU A 73 9.74 -14.75 -3.93
C LEU A 73 9.33 -13.37 -3.45
N THR A 74 9.24 -12.44 -4.40
CA THR A 74 8.92 -11.05 -4.12
C THR A 74 7.63 -10.62 -4.79
N GLY A 75 7.05 -9.54 -4.29
CA GLY A 75 6.00 -8.78 -4.94
C GLY A 75 6.49 -7.41 -5.33
N ILE A 76 5.69 -6.72 -6.12
CA ILE A 76 5.89 -5.33 -6.50
C ILE A 76 4.66 -4.50 -6.15
N ASP A 77 4.91 -3.21 -5.84
CA ASP A 77 3.85 -2.24 -5.58
C ASP A 77 3.93 -1.15 -6.64
N VAL A 78 2.84 -0.90 -7.35
CA VAL A 78 2.81 0.00 -8.50
C VAL A 78 1.63 0.96 -8.49
N SER A 79 1.79 2.08 -9.18
CA SER A 79 0.76 3.10 -9.41
C SER A 79 0.95 3.72 -10.81
N HIS A 80 0.26 4.81 -11.08
CA HIS A 80 0.51 5.61 -12.29
C HIS A 80 1.96 6.11 -12.42
N TYR A 81 2.72 6.17 -11.32
CA TYR A 81 4.14 6.60 -11.34
C TYR A 81 5.04 5.65 -12.13
N GLN A 82 4.72 4.37 -12.20
CA GLN A 82 5.46 3.40 -13.00
C GLN A 82 5.12 3.48 -14.49
N GLY A 83 4.13 4.33 -14.86
CA GLY A 83 3.72 4.52 -16.24
C GLY A 83 3.15 3.24 -16.86
N ASN A 84 3.52 3.01 -18.11
CA ASN A 84 3.09 1.81 -18.84
C ASN A 84 3.97 0.62 -18.45
N ILE A 85 3.34 -0.42 -17.91
CA ILE A 85 4.00 -1.66 -17.49
C ILE A 85 3.72 -2.74 -18.54
N GLU A 86 4.76 -3.43 -18.98
CA GLU A 86 4.68 -4.63 -19.83
C GLU A 86 4.55 -5.87 -18.93
N TRP A 87 3.31 -6.20 -18.57
CA TRP A 87 3.03 -7.23 -17.58
C TRP A 87 3.47 -8.64 -17.99
N SER A 88 3.56 -8.92 -19.30
CA SER A 88 4.18 -10.15 -19.82
C SER A 88 5.65 -10.30 -19.42
N ASP A 89 6.38 -9.20 -19.43
CA ASP A 89 7.79 -9.19 -19.06
C ASP A 89 7.94 -9.30 -17.54
N VAL A 90 7.06 -8.63 -16.77
CA VAL A 90 6.98 -8.79 -15.31
C VAL A 90 6.73 -10.25 -14.92
N ALA A 91 5.82 -10.95 -15.62
CA ALA A 91 5.52 -12.35 -15.37
C ALA A 91 6.69 -13.28 -15.73
N GLY A 92 7.57 -12.86 -16.63
CA GLY A 92 8.82 -13.54 -16.96
C GLY A 92 9.88 -13.46 -15.87
N ASP A 93 9.81 -12.52 -14.94
CA ASP A 93 10.71 -12.44 -13.80
C ASP A 93 10.38 -13.56 -12.79
N ALA A 94 11.31 -14.53 -12.67
CA ALA A 94 11.13 -15.67 -11.77
C ALA A 94 10.97 -15.29 -10.30
N ASN A 95 11.30 -14.09 -9.91
CA ASN A 95 11.21 -13.63 -8.52
C ASN A 95 9.89 -12.88 -8.22
N VAL A 96 9.19 -12.34 -9.23
CA VAL A 96 7.92 -11.62 -9.01
C VAL A 96 6.75 -12.62 -9.01
N ARG A 97 6.00 -12.65 -7.94
CA ARG A 97 4.89 -13.61 -7.76
C ARG A 97 3.56 -12.99 -7.42
N PHE A 98 3.53 -11.71 -7.09
CA PHE A 98 2.31 -10.96 -6.84
C PHE A 98 2.55 -9.47 -7.08
N ALA A 99 1.46 -8.73 -7.23
CA ALA A 99 1.53 -7.28 -7.36
C ALA A 99 0.43 -6.61 -6.55
N TYR A 100 0.72 -5.42 -6.02
CA TYR A 100 -0.29 -4.51 -5.50
C TYR A 100 -0.34 -3.25 -6.35
N VAL A 101 -1.55 -2.84 -6.72
CA VAL A 101 -1.79 -1.64 -7.53
C VAL A 101 -2.50 -0.57 -6.72
N LYS A 102 -2.06 0.69 -6.84
CA LYS A 102 -2.78 1.80 -6.24
C LYS A 102 -4.20 1.87 -6.79
N ALA A 103 -5.19 1.84 -5.89
CA ALA A 103 -6.56 2.06 -6.27
C ALA A 103 -6.93 3.53 -6.09
N THR A 104 -6.79 4.02 -4.86
CA THR A 104 -7.29 5.34 -4.48
C THR A 104 -6.43 5.95 -3.37
N GLU A 105 -6.60 7.26 -3.19
CA GLU A 105 -6.04 8.01 -2.07
C GLU A 105 -7.09 9.00 -1.55
N ALA A 106 -7.20 9.13 -0.25
CA ALA A 106 -8.15 10.01 0.40
C ALA A 106 -9.58 9.87 -0.17
N SER A 107 -10.36 10.94 -0.18
CA SER A 107 -11.77 10.88 -0.58
C SER A 107 -12.03 11.00 -2.08
N THR A 108 -11.04 11.40 -2.89
CA THR A 108 -11.32 11.77 -4.28
C THR A 108 -10.34 11.24 -5.32
N LEU A 109 -9.09 10.99 -4.92
CA LEU A 109 -8.07 10.56 -5.89
C LEU A 109 -8.27 9.08 -6.21
N ARG A 110 -8.43 8.77 -7.50
CA ARG A 110 -8.38 7.45 -8.09
C ARG A 110 -7.16 7.36 -8.98
N ASP A 111 -6.37 6.29 -8.86
CA ASP A 111 -5.19 6.11 -9.69
C ASP A 111 -5.59 5.92 -11.15
N SER A 112 -4.96 6.70 -12.04
CA SER A 112 -5.31 6.72 -13.47
C SER A 112 -4.93 5.42 -14.19
N HIS A 113 -4.04 4.60 -13.61
CA HIS A 113 -3.59 3.33 -14.17
C HIS A 113 -4.22 2.11 -13.49
N LEU A 114 -5.12 2.31 -12.52
CA LEU A 114 -5.76 1.24 -11.74
C LEU A 114 -6.31 0.12 -12.64
N GLU A 115 -7.24 0.42 -13.53
CA GLU A 115 -7.88 -0.59 -14.37
C GLU A 115 -6.90 -1.28 -15.31
N ARG A 116 -5.99 -0.49 -15.90
CA ARG A 116 -4.96 -0.99 -16.79
C ARG A 116 -4.04 -1.98 -16.08
N ASN A 117 -3.55 -1.63 -14.89
CA ASN A 117 -2.65 -2.46 -14.12
C ASN A 117 -3.34 -3.72 -13.60
N LEU A 118 -4.57 -3.62 -13.09
CA LEU A 118 -5.33 -4.80 -12.69
C LEU A 118 -5.53 -5.78 -13.85
N ARG A 119 -5.97 -5.29 -15.00
CA ARG A 119 -6.19 -6.14 -16.19
C ARG A 119 -4.89 -6.74 -16.69
N GLY A 120 -3.82 -5.94 -16.77
CA GLY A 120 -2.52 -6.39 -17.25
C GLY A 120 -1.90 -7.46 -16.37
N ALA A 121 -1.86 -7.26 -15.06
CA ALA A 121 -1.34 -8.25 -14.11
C ALA A 121 -2.11 -9.56 -14.19
N ARG A 122 -3.44 -9.51 -14.15
CA ARG A 122 -4.28 -10.72 -14.24
C ARG A 122 -4.16 -11.43 -15.57
N ALA A 123 -4.11 -10.71 -16.69
CA ALA A 123 -3.91 -11.30 -18.01
C ALA A 123 -2.54 -11.99 -18.13
N ALA A 124 -1.53 -11.52 -17.41
CA ALA A 124 -0.20 -12.13 -17.33
C ALA A 124 -0.11 -13.26 -16.28
N GLY A 125 -1.22 -13.57 -15.57
CA GLY A 125 -1.25 -14.64 -14.55
C GLY A 125 -0.60 -14.23 -13.22
N ILE A 126 -0.38 -12.94 -12.97
CA ILE A 126 0.17 -12.42 -11.71
C ILE A 126 -1.00 -12.13 -10.75
N PRO A 127 -1.09 -12.82 -9.58
CA PRO A 127 -2.05 -12.49 -8.54
C PRO A 127 -1.93 -11.02 -8.15
N VAL A 128 -3.05 -10.28 -8.18
CA VAL A 128 -3.03 -8.84 -7.96
C VAL A 128 -4.01 -8.43 -6.88
N GLY A 129 -3.53 -7.57 -5.98
CA GLY A 129 -4.32 -6.84 -5.00
C GLY A 129 -4.30 -5.34 -5.26
N VAL A 130 -5.01 -4.62 -4.40
CA VAL A 130 -5.06 -3.16 -4.46
C VAL A 130 -4.72 -2.53 -3.14
N TYR A 131 -4.27 -1.27 -3.17
CA TYR A 131 -4.11 -0.49 -1.96
C TYR A 131 -4.83 0.87 -2.02
N HIS A 132 -5.26 1.31 -0.84
CA HIS A 132 -5.81 2.62 -0.60
C HIS A 132 -4.89 3.41 0.32
N PHE A 133 -4.46 4.60 -0.10
CA PHE A 133 -3.69 5.51 0.75
C PHE A 133 -4.64 6.27 1.68
N PHE A 134 -4.59 5.93 2.96
CA PHE A 134 -5.47 6.48 3.98
C PHE A 134 -5.08 7.91 4.36
N SER A 135 -6.03 8.81 4.26
CA SER A 135 -5.88 10.18 4.73
C SER A 135 -6.41 10.33 6.17
N PRO A 136 -5.59 10.77 7.12
CA PRO A 136 -6.06 11.00 8.49
C PRO A 136 -7.03 12.18 8.61
N THR A 137 -7.12 13.03 7.61
CA THR A 137 -7.92 14.26 7.62
C THR A 137 -9.20 14.19 6.81
N ALA A 138 -9.23 13.40 5.73
CA ALA A 138 -10.42 13.23 4.90
C ALA A 138 -11.52 12.45 5.65
N PRO A 139 -12.80 12.72 5.41
CA PRO A 139 -13.90 11.97 6.01
C PRO A 139 -13.80 10.46 5.69
N VAL A 140 -13.98 9.61 6.69
CA VAL A 140 -13.86 8.16 6.54
C VAL A 140 -14.89 7.61 5.55
N SER A 141 -16.14 8.08 5.60
CA SER A 141 -17.20 7.66 4.68
C SER A 141 -16.89 7.98 3.23
N GLU A 142 -16.29 9.13 2.95
CA GLU A 142 -15.92 9.53 1.60
C GLU A 142 -14.75 8.70 1.07
N GLN A 143 -13.74 8.40 1.92
CA GLN A 143 -12.65 7.51 1.56
C GLN A 143 -13.15 6.10 1.23
N LEU A 144 -14.09 5.58 2.03
CA LEU A 144 -14.73 4.30 1.78
C LEU A 144 -15.49 4.31 0.44
N CYS A 145 -16.27 5.35 0.17
CA CYS A 145 -16.94 5.51 -1.11
C CYS A 145 -15.95 5.56 -2.28
N ASN A 146 -14.86 6.30 -2.15
CA ASN A 146 -13.84 6.37 -3.17
C ASN A 146 -13.21 4.99 -3.42
N PHE A 147 -12.83 4.28 -2.37
CA PHE A 147 -12.17 2.97 -2.48
C PHE A 147 -13.12 1.89 -2.99
N LEU A 148 -14.23 1.65 -2.29
CA LEU A 148 -15.18 0.58 -2.62
C LEU A 148 -15.97 0.87 -3.91
N GLY A 149 -16.13 2.14 -4.29
CA GLY A 149 -16.67 2.55 -5.59
C GLY A 149 -15.70 2.37 -6.75
N SER A 150 -14.40 2.25 -6.47
CA SER A 150 -13.34 2.09 -7.49
C SER A 150 -12.95 0.64 -7.75
N VAL A 151 -13.03 -0.24 -6.75
CA VAL A 151 -12.64 -1.66 -6.86
C VAL A 151 -13.59 -2.52 -6.04
N ARG A 152 -14.03 -3.62 -6.62
CA ARG A 152 -14.84 -4.63 -5.93
C ARG A 152 -13.93 -5.78 -5.46
N PRO A 153 -14.28 -6.52 -4.41
CA PRO A 153 -13.52 -7.70 -3.98
C PRO A 153 -13.22 -8.68 -5.12
N GLN A 154 -14.21 -8.99 -5.96
CA GLN A 154 -14.04 -9.92 -7.10
C GLN A 154 -13.15 -9.42 -8.23
N ASP A 155 -12.76 -8.16 -8.20
CA ASP A 155 -11.82 -7.58 -9.18
C ASP A 155 -10.35 -7.82 -8.79
N THR A 156 -10.09 -8.38 -7.59
CA THR A 156 -8.76 -8.63 -7.01
C THR A 156 -8.60 -10.06 -6.55
N ASP A 157 -7.35 -10.50 -6.45
CA ASP A 157 -6.98 -11.87 -6.05
C ASP A 157 -6.38 -11.88 -4.63
N LEU A 158 -5.95 -10.70 -4.15
CA LEU A 158 -5.27 -10.55 -2.86
C LEU A 158 -6.11 -9.70 -1.90
N ILE A 159 -5.92 -9.95 -0.61
CA ILE A 159 -6.46 -9.13 0.48
C ILE A 159 -6.01 -7.67 0.28
N PRO A 160 -6.91 -6.68 0.35
CA PRO A 160 -6.54 -5.29 0.11
C PRO A 160 -5.57 -4.76 1.17
N ILE A 161 -4.71 -3.83 0.76
CA ILE A 161 -3.82 -3.10 1.67
C ILE A 161 -4.40 -1.73 1.96
N ILE A 162 -4.33 -1.33 3.24
CA ILE A 162 -4.58 0.04 3.67
C ILE A 162 -3.24 0.65 4.05
N ASP A 163 -2.82 1.62 3.27
CA ASP A 163 -1.55 2.31 3.38
C ASP A 163 -1.66 3.49 4.36
N VAL A 164 -0.93 3.40 5.46
CA VAL A 164 -1.04 4.28 6.62
C VAL A 164 0.32 4.89 6.95
N GLU A 165 0.61 6.05 6.38
CA GLU A 165 1.91 6.72 6.53
C GLU A 165 1.82 8.08 7.22
N LYS A 166 0.62 8.65 7.31
CA LYS A 166 0.40 9.99 7.86
C LYS A 166 -0.57 9.94 9.03
N ARG A 167 -0.23 10.60 10.14
CA ARG A 167 -1.12 10.74 11.31
C ARG A 167 -1.96 12.02 11.26
N GLY A 168 -1.49 13.04 10.58
CA GLY A 168 -2.07 14.39 10.67
C GLY A 168 -1.84 15.02 12.05
N ARG A 169 -2.66 16.02 12.38
CA ARG A 169 -2.57 16.80 13.63
C ARG A 169 -3.55 16.33 14.73
N ALA A 170 -4.44 15.41 14.41
CA ALA A 170 -5.43 14.92 15.38
C ALA A 170 -4.77 14.22 16.57
N PRO A 171 -5.41 14.18 17.74
CA PRO A 171 -5.01 13.30 18.84
C PRO A 171 -4.88 11.85 18.37
N LEU A 172 -3.94 11.11 18.94
CA LEU A 172 -3.69 9.70 18.54
C LEU A 172 -4.93 8.82 18.69
N ALA A 173 -5.72 9.03 19.75
CA ALA A 173 -6.97 8.30 19.96
C ALA A 173 -7.99 8.54 18.83
N THR A 174 -8.12 9.79 18.37
CA THR A 174 -8.99 10.14 17.24
C THR A 174 -8.49 9.51 15.93
N PHE A 175 -7.19 9.57 15.67
CA PHE A 175 -6.58 8.92 14.52
C PHE A 175 -6.86 7.40 14.53
N ASN A 176 -6.59 6.73 15.67
CA ASN A 176 -6.81 5.30 15.81
C ASN A 176 -8.29 4.92 15.66
N SER A 177 -9.22 5.73 16.19
CA SER A 177 -10.66 5.52 16.02
C SER A 177 -11.06 5.58 14.54
N ARG A 178 -10.62 6.61 13.81
CA ARG A 178 -10.92 6.78 12.39
C ARG A 178 -10.34 5.64 11.53
N LEU A 179 -9.09 5.28 11.78
CA LEU A 179 -8.46 4.16 11.08
C LEU A 179 -9.19 2.85 11.39
N ARG A 180 -9.57 2.60 12.64
CA ARG A 180 -10.33 1.42 13.05
C ARG A 180 -11.66 1.32 12.31
N THR A 181 -12.42 2.42 12.26
CA THR A 181 -13.69 2.47 11.52
C THR A 181 -13.48 2.17 10.04
N PHE A 182 -12.45 2.75 9.42
CA PHE A 182 -12.13 2.47 8.01
C PHE A 182 -11.80 0.99 7.77
N LEU A 183 -10.92 0.42 8.58
CA LEU A 183 -10.50 -0.98 8.48
C LEU A 183 -11.68 -1.94 8.66
N GLN A 184 -12.57 -1.69 9.63
CA GLN A 184 -13.76 -2.52 9.88
C GLN A 184 -14.73 -2.49 8.70
N GLN A 185 -14.95 -1.34 8.08
CA GLN A 185 -15.83 -1.22 6.91
C GLN A 185 -15.23 -1.89 5.67
N VAL A 186 -13.90 -1.83 5.49
CA VAL A 186 -13.22 -2.61 4.44
C VAL A 186 -13.31 -4.11 4.72
N GLU A 187 -13.12 -4.53 5.97
CA GLU A 187 -13.30 -5.94 6.39
C GLU A 187 -14.72 -6.44 6.09
N GLU A 188 -15.74 -5.63 6.41
CA GLU A 188 -17.14 -5.97 6.13
C GLU A 188 -17.41 -6.13 4.61
N ALA A 189 -16.82 -5.26 3.79
CA ALA A 189 -16.98 -5.29 2.33
C ALA A 189 -16.22 -6.45 1.65
N TYR A 190 -15.06 -6.82 2.17
CA TYR A 190 -14.20 -7.87 1.60
C TYR A 190 -14.38 -9.23 2.26
N GLY A 191 -15.10 -9.32 3.39
CA GLY A 191 -15.24 -10.54 4.19
C GLY A 191 -13.93 -10.99 4.89
N VAL A 192 -12.88 -10.17 4.85
CA VAL A 192 -11.56 -10.47 5.42
C VAL A 192 -10.89 -9.19 5.91
N LYS A 193 -10.10 -9.30 6.99
CA LYS A 193 -9.31 -8.18 7.49
C LYS A 193 -8.29 -7.71 6.47
N PRO A 194 -8.27 -6.41 6.10
CA PRO A 194 -7.22 -5.88 5.24
C PRO A 194 -5.84 -5.97 5.89
N VAL A 195 -4.80 -5.91 5.09
CA VAL A 195 -3.43 -5.75 5.55
C VAL A 195 -3.15 -4.27 5.78
N ILE A 196 -2.48 -3.91 6.87
CA ILE A 196 -2.04 -2.54 7.11
C ILE A 196 -0.61 -2.41 6.61
N TYR A 197 -0.39 -1.50 5.64
CA TYR A 197 0.95 -1.08 5.26
C TYR A 197 1.36 0.17 6.03
N THR A 198 2.61 0.20 6.46
CA THR A 198 3.21 1.38 7.08
C THR A 198 4.74 1.28 7.11
N GLY A 199 5.43 2.41 7.24
CA GLY A 199 6.87 2.45 7.49
C GLY A 199 7.21 2.03 8.93
N MET A 200 8.36 1.38 9.13
CA MET A 200 8.86 0.93 10.44
C MET A 200 8.83 2.03 11.51
N ASN A 201 9.32 3.23 11.16
CA ASN A 201 9.34 4.37 12.10
C ASN A 201 7.94 4.84 12.49
N PHE A 202 6.98 4.81 11.54
CA PHE A 202 5.60 5.18 11.81
C PHE A 202 4.94 4.13 12.70
N TYR A 203 5.17 2.84 12.42
CA TYR A 203 4.70 1.74 13.26
C TYR A 203 5.18 1.91 14.70
N ASN A 204 6.50 1.98 14.89
CA ASN A 204 7.12 2.08 16.22
C ASN A 204 6.66 3.32 17.01
N ARG A 205 6.30 4.39 16.32
CA ARG A 205 5.87 5.64 16.97
C ARG A 205 4.38 5.69 17.32
N TYR A 206 3.51 5.05 16.51
CA TYR A 206 2.07 5.29 16.60
C TYR A 206 1.21 4.03 16.65
N LEU A 207 1.71 2.87 16.22
CA LEU A 207 0.89 1.67 16.05
C LEU A 207 1.26 0.50 16.99
N VAL A 208 2.33 0.62 17.77
CA VAL A 208 2.76 -0.41 18.75
C VAL A 208 1.59 -0.76 19.66
N GLY A 209 1.28 -2.07 19.78
CA GLY A 209 0.16 -2.58 20.58
C GLY A 209 -1.23 -2.24 20.01
N GLN A 210 -1.30 -1.54 18.86
CA GLN A 210 -2.56 -1.22 18.21
C GLN A 210 -2.81 -2.18 17.03
N PHE A 211 -4.08 -2.42 16.71
CA PHE A 211 -4.48 -3.22 15.54
C PHE A 211 -3.88 -4.63 15.48
N THR A 212 -3.60 -5.24 16.63
CA THR A 212 -2.91 -6.54 16.76
C THR A 212 -3.64 -7.71 16.07
N GLN A 213 -4.93 -7.54 15.78
CA GLN A 213 -5.74 -8.51 15.03
C GLN A 213 -5.53 -8.44 13.50
N TYR A 214 -4.84 -7.41 12.99
CA TYR A 214 -4.54 -7.25 11.56
C TYR A 214 -3.16 -7.80 11.21
N LYS A 215 -2.96 -8.11 9.93
CA LYS A 215 -1.65 -8.39 9.34
C LYS A 215 -1.00 -7.07 8.93
N PHE A 216 0.34 -7.05 8.95
CA PHE A 216 1.11 -5.88 8.57
C PHE A 216 2.05 -6.17 7.40
N MET A 217 2.19 -5.17 6.54
CA MET A 217 3.28 -5.00 5.60
C MET A 217 4.11 -3.81 6.07
N ILE A 218 5.39 -4.04 6.37
CA ILE A 218 6.26 -3.00 6.94
C ILE A 218 7.30 -2.59 5.92
N ALA A 219 7.40 -1.28 5.66
CA ALA A 219 8.47 -0.72 4.86
C ALA A 219 9.67 -0.38 5.74
N SER A 220 10.84 -0.87 5.34
CA SER A 220 12.14 -0.54 5.90
C SER A 220 13.20 -0.81 4.86
N TYR A 221 13.79 0.24 4.32
CA TYR A 221 14.78 0.16 3.25
C TYR A 221 16.17 -0.05 3.83
N SER A 222 16.40 -1.23 4.38
CA SER A 222 17.64 -1.68 4.99
C SER A 222 17.93 -3.12 4.57
N GLU A 223 19.14 -3.61 4.84
CA GLU A 223 19.49 -5.01 4.63
C GLU A 223 18.91 -5.93 5.71
N ASP A 224 18.68 -5.38 6.89
CA ASP A 224 18.18 -6.11 8.04
C ASP A 224 16.65 -6.07 8.15
N ILE A 225 16.08 -7.13 8.71
CA ILE A 225 14.65 -7.24 9.03
C ILE A 225 14.22 -6.06 9.90
N PRO A 226 13.06 -5.43 9.61
CA PRO A 226 12.57 -4.30 10.40
C PRO A 226 12.52 -4.60 11.91
N GLN A 227 13.15 -3.73 12.70
CA GLN A 227 13.15 -3.83 14.16
C GLN A 227 11.90 -3.14 14.73
N LEU A 228 10.92 -3.94 15.10
CA LEU A 228 9.67 -3.46 15.68
C LEU A 228 9.69 -3.56 17.20
N LEU A 229 9.04 -2.63 17.90
CA LEU A 229 9.03 -2.56 19.36
C LEU A 229 8.12 -3.60 20.02
N ASP A 230 7.31 -4.31 19.23
CA ASP A 230 6.51 -5.46 19.63
C ASP A 230 6.53 -6.52 18.51
N GLU A 231 5.73 -7.57 18.65
CA GLU A 231 5.66 -8.68 17.69
C GLU A 231 4.33 -8.68 16.92
N PRO A 232 4.10 -7.72 15.96
CA PRO A 232 2.89 -7.75 15.15
C PRO A 232 2.91 -8.92 14.17
N ARG A 233 1.75 -9.20 13.56
CA ARG A 233 1.65 -10.15 12.45
C ARG A 233 2.24 -9.55 11.16
N MET A 234 3.55 -9.32 11.12
CA MET A 234 4.24 -8.82 9.93
C MET A 234 4.31 -9.95 8.90
N VAL A 235 3.52 -9.86 7.83
CA VAL A 235 3.45 -10.87 6.76
C VAL A 235 4.34 -10.52 5.59
N LEU A 236 4.52 -9.23 5.33
CA LEU A 236 5.32 -8.70 4.23
C LEU A 236 6.30 -7.64 4.73
N TRP A 237 7.46 -7.62 4.13
CA TRP A 237 8.45 -6.58 4.29
C TRP A 237 8.75 -5.95 2.93
N GLN A 238 8.45 -4.65 2.78
CA GLN A 238 8.91 -3.85 1.65
C GLN A 238 10.33 -3.38 1.93
N PHE A 239 11.27 -3.99 1.22
CA PHE A 239 12.70 -3.87 1.53
C PHE A 239 13.43 -2.84 0.65
N THR A 240 12.85 -2.40 -0.45
CA THR A 240 13.41 -1.36 -1.31
C THR A 240 12.32 -0.62 -2.09
N ALA A 241 12.56 0.66 -2.36
CA ALA A 241 11.81 1.48 -3.30
C ALA A 241 12.57 1.69 -4.64
N GLU A 242 13.75 1.11 -4.77
CA GLU A 242 14.65 1.29 -5.93
C GLU A 242 14.82 -0.01 -6.71
N GLY A 243 13.85 -0.92 -6.63
CA GLY A 243 13.86 -2.19 -7.36
C GLY A 243 13.82 -1.97 -8.87
N SER A 244 14.46 -2.90 -9.60
CA SER A 244 14.35 -3.00 -11.05
C SER A 244 13.68 -4.33 -11.40
N VAL A 245 12.67 -4.28 -12.27
CA VAL A 245 11.91 -5.45 -12.73
C VAL A 245 11.70 -5.30 -14.23
N ALA A 246 11.87 -6.38 -14.97
CA ALA A 246 11.58 -6.40 -16.41
C ALA A 246 10.13 -5.94 -16.65
N GLY A 247 9.92 -5.15 -17.69
CA GLY A 247 8.61 -4.60 -18.01
C GLY A 247 8.22 -3.32 -17.24
N VAL A 248 9.01 -2.90 -16.24
CA VAL A 248 8.84 -1.62 -15.52
C VAL A 248 10.02 -0.71 -15.84
N ARG A 249 9.75 0.49 -16.37
CA ARG A 249 10.80 1.40 -16.84
C ARG A 249 11.41 2.29 -15.75
N THR A 250 10.74 2.38 -14.62
CA THR A 250 11.17 3.19 -13.46
C THR A 250 11.54 2.29 -12.30
N HIS A 251 12.02 2.86 -11.22
CA HIS A 251 12.14 2.14 -9.96
C HIS A 251 10.76 1.67 -9.48
N VAL A 252 10.74 0.54 -8.79
CA VAL A 252 9.54 -0.08 -8.24
C VAL A 252 9.80 -0.62 -6.85
N ASP A 253 8.83 -0.43 -5.98
CA ASP A 253 8.84 -0.99 -4.63
C ASP A 253 8.82 -2.52 -4.70
N ARG A 254 9.68 -3.18 -3.92
CA ARG A 254 9.72 -4.64 -3.82
C ARG A 254 9.52 -5.09 -2.40
N SER A 255 8.70 -6.13 -2.27
CA SER A 255 8.32 -6.73 -1.00
C SER A 255 8.58 -8.21 -0.99
N ARG A 256 8.88 -8.78 0.18
CA ARG A 256 9.01 -10.22 0.37
C ARG A 256 8.18 -10.71 1.55
N PHE A 257 7.82 -11.99 1.54
CA PHE A 257 7.19 -12.61 2.70
C PHE A 257 8.19 -12.76 3.84
N MET A 258 7.69 -12.65 5.06
CA MET A 258 8.40 -13.09 6.24
C MET A 258 8.37 -14.63 6.30
N ASP A 259 9.43 -15.24 6.82
CA ASP A 259 9.73 -16.69 6.69
C ASP A 259 8.58 -17.67 6.92
N ARG A 260 7.64 -17.33 7.80
CA ARG A 260 6.48 -18.19 8.12
C ARG A 260 5.24 -17.95 7.26
N TYR A 261 5.29 -16.99 6.35
CA TYR A 261 4.15 -16.58 5.52
C TYR A 261 4.39 -16.82 4.04
N THR A 262 3.33 -17.03 3.31
CA THR A 262 3.35 -17.34 1.89
C THR A 262 2.25 -16.56 1.16
N LEU A 263 2.18 -16.70 -0.14
CA LEU A 263 1.13 -16.10 -0.95
C LEU A 263 -0.28 -16.49 -0.45
N SER A 264 -0.45 -17.72 0.08
CA SER A 264 -1.74 -18.18 0.61
C SER A 264 -2.26 -17.36 1.80
N ASP A 265 -1.35 -16.67 2.52
CA ASP A 265 -1.70 -15.82 3.65
C ASP A 265 -2.33 -14.49 3.25
N ILE A 266 -2.14 -14.09 1.99
CA ILE A 266 -2.69 -12.85 1.44
C ILE A 266 -3.67 -13.08 0.28
N LEU A 267 -3.96 -14.32 -0.11
CA LEU A 267 -5.00 -14.61 -1.10
C LEU A 267 -6.38 -14.27 -0.54
N LEU A 268 -7.16 -13.58 -1.35
CA LEU A 268 -8.58 -13.35 -1.11
C LEU A 268 -9.35 -14.60 -1.57
N ARG A 269 -10.01 -15.26 -0.63
CA ARG A 269 -10.84 -16.44 -0.93
C ARG A 269 -12.25 -15.94 -1.22
N HIS A 270 -12.71 -16.16 -2.42
CA HIS A 270 -14.07 -15.85 -2.86
C HIS A 270 -15.05 -16.99 -2.53
#